data_9086ea974782019c7e98ca020064188e
#
_entry.id   9086ea974782019c7e98ca020064188e
#
_cell.length_a   1.000
_cell.length_b   1.000
_cell.length_c   1.000
_cell.angle_alpha   90.00
_cell.angle_beta   90.00
_cell.angle_gamma   90.00
#
_symmetry.space_group_name_H-M   'P 1'
#
loop_
_entity.id
_entity.type
_entity.pdbx_description
1 polymer ?
#
loop_
_entity_poly.entity_id
_entity_poly.type
_entity_poly.pdbx_seq_one_letter_code
_entity_poly.pdbx_strand_id
1 'polypeptide(L)'
;EMQLEKEAANLREDALNTKSQTKLKKINKRLKLVDSLIKSGNKPEWMVLNVLPILPPDLRPLVPLDGGRFATSDLNDLYRRVINRNNRLGRLLELDAPEIIVRNEKRMLQEAVDSLIDNGRRGRAVMGNNRRPLKSIADMIKGKQGRFRQNLLGKRVDYSGRSVIVCGP
;
A
#
# COMPACT_ATOMS: atom_id res chain seq x y z
N GLU A 1 -5.86 22.77 3.67
CA GLU A 1 -6.07 22.56 2.22
C GLU A 1 -5.05 23.35 1.42
N MET A 2 -4.25 22.70 0.61
CA MET A 2 -3.30 23.37 -0.26
C MET A 2 -4.04 23.91 -1.49
N GLN A 3 -4.11 25.23 -1.64
CA GLN A 3 -4.73 25.83 -2.82
C GLN A 3 -3.73 25.79 -3.97
N LEU A 4 -3.83 24.75 -4.79
CA LEU A 4 -2.88 24.45 -5.88
C LEU A 4 -2.71 25.62 -6.87
N GLU A 5 -3.78 26.32 -7.19
CA GLU A 5 -3.75 27.47 -8.11
C GLU A 5 -2.95 28.64 -7.54
N LYS A 6 -3.11 28.95 -6.25
CA LYS A 6 -2.32 29.99 -5.60
C LYS A 6 -0.85 29.59 -5.49
N GLU A 7 -0.58 28.35 -5.16
CA GLU A 7 0.79 27.82 -5.11
C GLU A 7 1.46 27.88 -6.48
N ALA A 8 0.74 27.55 -7.56
CA ALA A 8 1.24 27.67 -8.92
C ALA A 8 1.57 29.13 -9.31
N ALA A 9 0.72 30.08 -8.91
CA ALA A 9 0.95 31.51 -9.16
C ALA A 9 2.21 31.99 -8.43
N ASN A 10 2.32 31.70 -7.13
CA ASN A 10 3.49 32.06 -6.34
C ASN A 10 4.79 31.46 -6.88
N LEU A 11 4.77 30.17 -7.30
CA LEU A 11 5.94 29.54 -7.88
C LEU A 11 6.35 30.15 -9.22
N ARG A 12 5.40 30.67 -10.02
CA ARG A 12 5.70 31.38 -11.27
C ARG A 12 6.34 32.73 -10.99
N GLU A 13 5.84 33.48 -9.99
CA GLU A 13 6.45 34.75 -9.57
C GLU A 13 7.86 34.51 -9.01
N ASP A 14 8.05 33.50 -8.17
CA ASP A 14 9.37 33.13 -7.63
C ASP A 14 10.35 32.77 -8.75
N ALA A 15 9.88 32.09 -9.80
CA ALA A 15 10.70 31.71 -10.95
C ALA A 15 11.18 32.96 -11.72
N LEU A 16 10.34 33.97 -11.84
CA LEU A 16 10.69 35.23 -12.50
C LEU A 16 11.71 36.06 -11.71
N ASN A 17 11.55 36.04 -10.36
CA ASN A 17 12.37 36.86 -9.46
C ASN A 17 13.74 36.21 -9.14
N THR A 18 13.93 34.92 -9.41
CA THR A 18 15.12 34.17 -8.99
C THR A 18 16.19 34.14 -10.08
N LYS A 19 17.36 34.69 -9.79
CA LYS A 19 18.56 34.66 -10.70
C LYS A 19 19.39 33.37 -10.56
N SER A 20 19.18 32.55 -9.55
CA SER A 20 19.96 31.32 -9.27
C SER A 20 19.44 30.14 -10.07
N GLN A 21 20.27 29.56 -10.94
CA GLN A 21 19.92 28.40 -11.77
C GLN A 21 19.52 27.14 -10.93
N THR A 22 20.16 26.94 -9.77
CA THR A 22 19.85 25.81 -8.90
C THR A 22 18.49 25.94 -8.23
N LYS A 23 18.12 27.16 -7.81
CA LYS A 23 16.79 27.46 -7.29
C LYS A 23 15.73 27.33 -8.39
N LEU A 24 15.98 27.89 -9.59
CA LEU A 24 15.10 27.77 -10.74
C LEU A 24 14.78 26.30 -11.09
N LYS A 25 15.78 25.41 -11.10
CA LYS A 25 15.55 23.97 -11.33
C LYS A 25 14.61 23.34 -10.28
N LYS A 26 14.74 23.74 -9.01
CA LYS A 26 13.86 23.23 -7.93
C LYS A 26 12.43 23.77 -8.08
N ILE A 27 12.28 25.07 -8.36
CA ILE A 27 10.98 25.72 -8.58
C ILE A 27 10.28 25.08 -9.78
N ASN A 28 10.98 24.90 -10.91
CA ASN A 28 10.40 24.29 -12.10
C ASN A 28 9.95 22.83 -11.88
N LYS A 29 10.71 22.03 -11.09
CA LYS A 29 10.27 20.69 -10.73
C LYS A 29 8.98 20.71 -9.90
N ARG A 30 8.89 21.62 -8.93
CA ARG A 30 7.70 21.77 -8.09
C ARG A 30 6.51 22.29 -8.90
N LEU A 31 6.73 23.29 -9.74
CA LEU A 31 5.70 23.84 -10.62
C LEU A 31 5.14 22.78 -11.57
N LYS A 32 6.00 21.98 -12.20
CA LYS A 32 5.58 20.86 -13.06
C LYS A 32 4.69 19.86 -12.34
N LEU A 33 4.99 19.56 -11.06
CA LEU A 33 4.16 18.68 -10.24
C LEU A 33 2.80 19.32 -9.94
N VAL A 34 2.79 20.59 -9.52
CA VAL A 34 1.55 21.32 -9.19
C VAL A 34 0.67 21.47 -10.44
N ASP A 35 1.23 21.85 -11.58
CA ASP A 35 0.49 21.94 -12.85
C ASP A 35 -0.07 20.58 -13.29
N SER A 36 0.68 19.49 -13.06
CA SER A 36 0.21 18.12 -13.31
C SER A 36 -0.99 17.74 -12.43
N LEU A 37 -0.96 18.09 -11.14
CA LEU A 37 -2.07 17.87 -10.21
C LEU A 37 -3.31 18.69 -10.61
N ILE A 38 -3.14 19.96 -10.98
CA ILE A 38 -4.23 20.82 -11.46
C ILE A 38 -4.87 20.22 -12.73
N LYS A 39 -4.05 19.86 -13.72
CA LYS A 39 -4.54 19.28 -14.99
C LYS A 39 -5.25 17.94 -14.83
N SER A 40 -4.80 17.11 -13.90
CA SER A 40 -5.39 15.80 -13.63
C SER A 40 -6.63 15.87 -12.72
N GLY A 41 -6.90 17.02 -12.08
CA GLY A 41 -7.95 17.16 -11.07
C GLY A 41 -7.70 16.40 -9.76
N ASN A 42 -6.50 15.84 -9.58
CA ASN A 42 -6.15 15.11 -8.38
C ASN A 42 -5.79 16.08 -7.24
N LYS A 43 -6.38 15.83 -6.08
CA LYS A 43 -6.09 16.63 -4.89
C LYS A 43 -4.93 15.99 -4.09
N PRO A 44 -3.93 16.77 -3.64
CA PRO A 44 -2.81 16.27 -2.84
C PRO A 44 -3.25 15.58 -1.54
N GLU A 45 -4.36 16.03 -0.95
CA GLU A 45 -4.95 15.45 0.26
C GLU A 45 -5.38 13.99 0.09
N TRP A 46 -5.66 13.54 -1.13
CA TRP A 46 -5.98 12.13 -1.40
C TRP A 46 -4.80 11.18 -1.23
N MET A 47 -3.58 11.71 -1.10
CA MET A 47 -2.40 10.90 -0.74
C MET A 47 -2.41 10.47 0.73
N VAL A 48 -3.25 11.09 1.56
CA VAL A 48 -3.45 10.72 2.96
C VAL A 48 -4.74 9.91 3.07
N LEU A 49 -4.62 8.66 3.48
CA LEU A 49 -5.75 7.77 3.67
C LEU A 49 -6.42 8.05 5.01
N ASN A 50 -7.68 8.47 4.98
CA ASN A 50 -8.53 8.58 6.16
C ASN A 50 -9.29 7.28 6.43
N VAL A 51 -9.61 6.55 5.37
CA VAL A 51 -10.29 5.25 5.42
C VAL A 51 -9.45 4.24 4.66
N LEU A 52 -9.13 3.13 5.31
CA LEU A 52 -8.39 2.02 4.69
C LEU A 52 -9.39 1.05 4.05
N PRO A 53 -9.31 0.80 2.73
CA PRO A 53 -10.17 -0.20 2.09
C PRO A 53 -9.77 -1.61 2.53
N ILE A 54 -10.79 -2.46 2.73
CA ILE A 54 -10.61 -3.85 3.15
C ILE A 54 -10.99 -4.76 2.00
N LEU A 55 -10.15 -5.76 1.71
CA LEU A 55 -10.48 -6.79 0.73
C LEU A 55 -11.69 -7.62 1.19
N PRO A 56 -12.57 -8.03 0.25
CA PRO A 56 -13.64 -8.96 0.53
C PRO A 56 -13.12 -10.28 1.16
N PRO A 57 -13.91 -10.94 2.03
CA PRO A 57 -13.52 -12.16 2.70
C PRO A 57 -13.11 -13.31 1.76
N ASP A 58 -13.76 -13.42 0.60
CA ASP A 58 -13.45 -14.46 -0.40
C ASP A 58 -12.03 -14.34 -0.96
N LEU A 59 -11.45 -13.15 -0.99
CA LEU A 59 -10.07 -12.91 -1.45
C LEU A 59 -9.03 -13.11 -0.34
N ARG A 60 -9.48 -13.28 0.92
CA ARG A 60 -8.62 -13.58 2.08
C ARG A 60 -9.23 -14.69 2.95
N PRO A 61 -9.46 -15.88 2.39
CA PRO A 61 -10.26 -16.90 3.03
C PRO A 61 -9.66 -17.39 4.35
N LEU A 62 -10.56 -17.82 5.25
CA LEU A 62 -10.27 -18.56 6.47
C LEU A 62 -10.88 -19.94 6.31
N VAL A 63 -10.03 -20.95 6.14
CA VAL A 63 -10.47 -22.33 5.87
C VAL A 63 -10.22 -23.20 7.09
N PRO A 64 -11.23 -23.90 7.62
CA PRO A 64 -11.04 -24.89 8.67
C PRO A 64 -10.27 -26.09 8.13
N LEU A 65 -9.33 -26.60 8.91
CA LEU A 65 -8.59 -27.82 8.66
C LEU A 65 -9.00 -28.89 9.66
N ASP A 66 -8.75 -30.14 9.29
CA ASP A 66 -8.95 -31.27 10.20
C ASP A 66 -8.16 -31.07 11.50
N GLY A 67 -8.78 -31.37 12.65
CA GLY A 67 -8.20 -31.16 13.98
C GLY A 67 -8.38 -29.77 14.57
N GLY A 68 -9.41 -29.01 14.14
CA GLY A 68 -9.80 -27.71 14.74
C GLY A 68 -8.82 -26.55 14.46
N ARG A 69 -7.89 -26.74 13.52
CA ARG A 69 -6.98 -25.69 13.06
C ARG A 69 -7.57 -24.94 11.89
N PHE A 70 -7.16 -23.68 11.73
CA PHE A 70 -7.57 -22.85 10.59
C PHE A 70 -6.36 -22.48 9.75
N ALA A 71 -6.51 -22.64 8.42
CA ALA A 71 -5.61 -22.03 7.45
C ALA A 71 -6.14 -20.64 7.09
N THR A 72 -5.30 -19.64 7.21
CA THR A 72 -5.69 -18.25 6.93
C THR A 72 -4.73 -17.59 5.96
N SER A 73 -5.24 -16.63 5.21
CA SER A 73 -4.40 -15.76 4.40
C SER A 73 -3.53 -14.87 5.27
N ASP A 74 -2.29 -14.62 4.84
CA ASP A 74 -1.36 -13.71 5.52
C ASP A 74 -1.95 -12.29 5.66
N LEU A 75 -2.83 -11.87 4.74
CA LEU A 75 -3.54 -10.58 4.83
C LEU A 75 -4.38 -10.43 6.08
N ASN A 76 -5.02 -11.50 6.56
CA ASN A 76 -5.82 -11.44 7.77
C ASN A 76 -4.97 -11.08 9.00
N ASP A 77 -3.74 -11.57 9.07
CA ASP A 77 -2.80 -11.22 10.15
C ASP A 77 -2.34 -9.76 10.04
N LEU A 78 -2.08 -9.28 8.84
CA LEU A 78 -1.72 -7.88 8.59
C LEU A 78 -2.89 -6.92 8.92
N TYR A 79 -4.13 -7.24 8.52
CA TYR A 79 -5.31 -6.45 8.91
C TYR A 79 -5.52 -6.44 10.42
N ARG A 80 -5.37 -7.59 11.08
CA ARG A 80 -5.48 -7.69 12.54
C ARG A 80 -4.47 -6.78 13.24
N ARG A 81 -3.23 -6.70 12.74
CA ARG A 81 -2.21 -5.79 13.28
C ARG A 81 -2.63 -4.32 13.15
N VAL A 82 -3.15 -3.92 12.00
CA VAL A 82 -3.64 -2.55 11.79
C VAL A 82 -4.78 -2.23 12.75
N ILE A 83 -5.78 -3.11 12.86
CA ILE A 83 -6.94 -2.92 13.75
C ILE A 83 -6.49 -2.79 15.20
N ASN A 84 -5.61 -3.68 15.68
CA ASN A 84 -5.13 -3.66 17.05
C ASN A 84 -4.35 -2.38 17.37
N ARG A 85 -3.51 -1.89 16.44
CA ARG A 85 -2.79 -0.62 16.59
C ARG A 85 -3.73 0.57 16.59
N ASN A 86 -4.72 0.57 15.71
CA ASN A 86 -5.73 1.63 15.65
C ASN A 86 -6.56 1.71 16.94
N ASN A 87 -7.04 0.57 17.43
CA ASN A 87 -7.80 0.51 18.69
C ASN A 87 -6.96 0.96 19.89
N ARG A 88 -5.68 0.57 19.92
CA ARG A 88 -4.76 1.01 20.97
C ARG A 88 -4.52 2.51 20.91
N LEU A 89 -4.32 3.07 19.72
CA LEU A 89 -4.18 4.51 19.54
C LEU A 89 -5.43 5.25 20.00
N GLY A 90 -6.63 4.77 19.64
CA GLY A 90 -7.90 5.34 20.09
C GLY A 90 -7.98 5.42 21.62
N ARG A 91 -7.69 4.32 22.32
CA ARG A 91 -7.67 4.30 23.79
C ARG A 91 -6.65 5.25 24.41
N LEU A 92 -5.46 5.38 23.80
CA LEU A 92 -4.43 6.30 24.29
C LEU A 92 -4.85 7.76 24.14
N LEU A 93 -5.58 8.09 23.08
CA LEU A 93 -6.13 9.42 22.86
C LEU A 93 -7.29 9.73 23.82
N GLU A 94 -8.15 8.76 24.11
CA GLU A 94 -9.25 8.89 25.11
C GLU A 94 -8.73 9.09 26.54
N LEU A 95 -7.57 8.51 26.85
CA LEU A 95 -6.94 8.59 28.18
C LEU A 95 -5.99 9.78 28.34
N ASP A 96 -5.94 10.69 27.38
CA ASP A 96 -4.99 11.82 27.35
C ASP A 96 -3.54 11.39 27.69
N ALA A 97 -3.09 10.28 27.09
CA ALA A 97 -1.76 9.74 27.33
C ALA A 97 -0.66 10.73 26.90
N PRO A 98 0.54 10.68 27.51
CA PRO A 98 1.66 11.54 27.13
C PRO A 98 1.95 11.54 25.63
N GLU A 99 2.22 12.72 25.06
CA GLU A 99 2.41 12.91 23.61
C GLU A 99 3.47 11.97 23.00
N ILE A 100 4.52 11.67 23.76
CA ILE A 100 5.59 10.76 23.32
C ILE A 100 5.04 9.37 23.01
N ILE A 101 4.13 8.84 23.86
CA ILE A 101 3.52 7.53 23.70
C ILE A 101 2.56 7.56 22.50
N VAL A 102 1.74 8.58 22.39
CA VAL A 102 0.80 8.77 21.27
C VAL A 102 1.56 8.87 19.95
N ARG A 103 2.63 9.63 19.89
CA ARG A 103 3.49 9.78 18.70
C ARG A 103 4.12 8.44 18.28
N ASN A 104 4.58 7.67 19.26
CA ASN A 104 5.15 6.34 18.98
C ASN A 104 4.08 5.37 18.45
N GLU A 105 2.88 5.36 19.03
CA GLU A 105 1.79 4.49 18.54
C GLU A 105 1.31 4.90 17.13
N LYS A 106 1.24 6.20 16.83
CA LYS A 106 0.98 6.70 15.46
C LYS A 106 2.02 6.17 14.46
N ARG A 107 3.31 6.19 14.83
CA ARG A 107 4.38 5.62 14.01
C ARG A 107 4.20 4.11 13.80
N MET A 108 3.85 3.38 14.85
CA MET A 108 3.62 1.92 14.76
C MET A 108 2.38 1.57 13.93
N LEU A 109 1.34 2.40 13.97
CA LEU A 109 0.17 2.28 13.09
C LEU A 109 0.56 2.48 11.63
N GLN A 110 1.36 3.52 11.34
CA GLN A 110 1.87 3.76 9.99
C GLN A 110 2.70 2.57 9.48
N GLU A 111 3.57 2.00 10.31
CA GLU A 111 4.36 0.81 9.96
C GLU A 111 3.46 -0.41 9.66
N ALA A 112 2.37 -0.57 10.41
CA ALA A 112 1.42 -1.65 10.16
C ALA A 112 0.69 -1.48 8.83
N VAL A 113 0.30 -0.26 8.47
CA VAL A 113 -0.33 0.05 7.17
C VAL A 113 0.67 -0.11 6.03
N ASP A 114 1.91 0.36 6.19
CA ASP A 114 2.98 0.18 5.19
C ASP A 114 3.23 -1.31 4.92
N SER A 115 3.24 -2.14 5.97
CA SER A 115 3.40 -3.59 5.85
C SER A 115 2.22 -4.27 5.16
N LEU A 116 1.01 -3.79 5.36
CA LEU A 116 -0.18 -4.31 4.69
C LEU A 116 -0.12 -4.03 3.17
N ILE A 117 0.33 -2.85 2.77
CA ILE A 117 0.39 -2.45 1.36
C ILE A 117 1.57 -3.11 0.65
N ASP A 118 2.79 -2.98 1.17
CA ASP A 118 4.02 -3.54 0.57
C ASP A 118 5.03 -3.91 1.67
N ASN A 119 4.93 -5.14 2.16
CA ASN A 119 5.76 -5.63 3.28
C ASN A 119 7.24 -5.73 2.88
N GLY A 120 8.11 -5.09 3.65
CA GLY A 120 9.56 -5.09 3.42
C GLY A 120 10.06 -3.96 2.52
N ARG A 121 9.20 -3.08 2.03
CA ARG A 121 9.61 -1.90 1.26
C ARG A 121 10.34 -0.88 2.14
N ARG A 122 9.92 -0.74 3.39
CA ARG A 122 10.53 0.14 4.40
C ARG A 122 11.04 -0.68 5.58
N GLY A 123 12.32 -0.98 5.59
CA GLY A 123 12.97 -1.69 6.70
C GLY A 123 12.74 -3.20 6.69
N ARG A 124 12.73 -3.82 7.87
CA ARG A 124 12.56 -5.26 8.01
C ARG A 124 11.12 -5.68 7.72
N ALA A 125 10.97 -6.69 6.88
CA ALA A 125 9.67 -7.29 6.62
C ALA A 125 9.07 -7.90 7.89
N VAL A 126 7.76 -7.75 8.04
CA VAL A 126 7.00 -8.43 9.10
C VAL A 126 6.98 -9.92 8.81
N MET A 127 7.43 -10.71 9.77
CA MET A 127 7.52 -12.16 9.67
C MET A 127 6.31 -12.86 10.29
N GLY A 128 5.91 -13.97 9.70
CA GLY A 128 4.96 -14.90 10.28
C GLY A 128 5.62 -15.90 11.24
N ASN A 129 4.84 -16.83 11.77
CA ASN A 129 5.30 -17.83 12.75
C ASN A 129 6.47 -18.70 12.23
N ASN A 130 6.55 -18.94 10.92
CA ASN A 130 7.59 -19.77 10.29
C ASN A 130 8.81 -18.95 9.83
N ARG A 131 9.05 -17.77 10.38
CA ARG A 131 10.14 -16.86 9.99
C ARG A 131 10.16 -16.48 8.50
N ARG A 132 9.06 -16.68 7.79
CA ARG A 132 8.91 -16.20 6.42
C ARG A 132 8.21 -14.84 6.44
N PRO A 133 8.54 -13.92 5.50
CA PRO A 133 7.81 -12.66 5.38
C PRO A 133 6.34 -12.92 5.01
N LEU A 134 5.44 -12.18 5.64
CA LEU A 134 4.02 -12.22 5.31
C LEU A 134 3.77 -11.61 3.94
N LYS A 135 2.92 -12.23 3.13
CA LYS A 135 2.53 -11.72 1.80
C LYS A 135 1.60 -10.52 1.97
N SER A 136 2.05 -9.36 1.46
CA SER A 136 1.29 -8.13 1.42
C SER A 136 0.35 -8.05 0.20
N ILE A 137 -0.47 -7.00 0.12
CA ILE A 137 -1.34 -6.74 -1.05
C ILE A 137 -0.49 -6.62 -2.33
N ALA A 138 0.65 -5.92 -2.28
CA ALA A 138 1.55 -5.79 -3.42
C ALA A 138 2.08 -7.15 -3.89
N ASP A 139 2.38 -8.08 -2.98
CA ASP A 139 2.88 -9.43 -3.32
C ASP A 139 1.80 -10.30 -3.96
N MET A 140 0.52 -10.03 -3.68
CA MET A 140 -0.59 -10.71 -4.34
C MET A 140 -0.80 -10.27 -5.80
N ILE A 141 -0.30 -9.10 -6.15
CA ILE A 141 -0.44 -8.52 -7.50
C ILE A 141 0.80 -8.78 -8.34
N LYS A 142 1.99 -8.68 -7.71
CA LYS A 142 3.31 -8.79 -8.35
C LYS A 142 3.74 -10.23 -8.61
N GLY A 143 4.65 -10.39 -9.56
CA GLY A 143 5.39 -11.63 -9.79
C GLY A 143 4.64 -12.71 -10.57
N LYS A 144 5.26 -13.90 -10.71
CA LYS A 144 4.75 -15.03 -11.51
C LYS A 144 3.45 -15.62 -10.96
N GLN A 145 3.30 -15.60 -9.64
CA GLN A 145 2.11 -16.09 -8.93
C GLN A 145 1.14 -14.95 -8.56
N GLY A 146 1.42 -13.74 -9.02
CA GLY A 146 0.55 -12.61 -8.82
C GLY A 146 -0.68 -12.64 -9.70
N ARG A 147 -1.70 -11.88 -9.30
CA ARG A 147 -3.00 -11.87 -9.95
C ARG A 147 -2.93 -11.52 -11.44
N PHE A 148 -2.08 -10.60 -11.83
CA PHE A 148 -1.93 -10.23 -13.24
C PHE A 148 -1.42 -11.39 -14.09
N ARG A 149 -0.33 -12.04 -13.71
CA ARG A 149 0.28 -13.10 -14.52
C ARG A 149 -0.44 -14.44 -14.39
N GLN A 150 -1.03 -14.73 -13.26
CA GLN A 150 -1.64 -16.04 -13.00
C GLN A 150 -3.13 -16.10 -13.41
N ASN A 151 -3.88 -15.00 -13.30
CA ASN A 151 -5.32 -15.01 -13.46
C ASN A 151 -5.85 -14.08 -14.57
N LEU A 152 -5.09 -13.06 -14.99
CA LEU A 152 -5.53 -12.08 -15.98
C LEU A 152 -4.89 -12.30 -17.36
N LEU A 153 -3.56 -12.44 -17.43
CA LEU A 153 -2.85 -12.66 -18.69
C LEU A 153 -2.98 -14.10 -19.20
N GLY A 154 -3.29 -15.04 -18.33
CA GLY A 154 -3.53 -16.44 -18.66
C GLY A 154 -4.39 -17.07 -17.58
N LYS A 155 -5.36 -17.88 -17.97
CA LYS A 155 -6.27 -18.61 -17.08
C LYS A 155 -6.22 -20.09 -17.42
N ARG A 156 -6.50 -20.94 -16.43
CA ARG A 156 -6.82 -22.35 -16.68
C ARG A 156 -8.20 -22.40 -17.31
N VAL A 157 -8.35 -23.19 -18.35
CA VAL A 157 -9.60 -23.38 -19.08
C VAL A 157 -10.02 -24.84 -19.03
N ASP A 158 -11.34 -25.06 -19.05
CA ASP A 158 -11.92 -26.40 -19.16
C ASP A 158 -11.75 -26.96 -20.58
N TYR A 159 -11.97 -28.23 -20.73
CA TYR A 159 -11.86 -28.94 -22.02
C TYR A 159 -10.49 -28.80 -22.69
N SER A 160 -9.43 -28.72 -21.91
CA SER A 160 -8.05 -28.66 -22.37
C SER A 160 -7.23 -29.81 -21.82
N GLY A 161 -6.29 -30.29 -22.60
CA GLY A 161 -5.40 -31.39 -22.20
C GLY A 161 -3.99 -31.18 -22.72
N ARG A 162 -3.07 -31.99 -22.19
CA ARG A 162 -1.69 -32.04 -22.64
C ARG A 162 -1.29 -33.50 -22.78
N SER A 163 -0.69 -33.86 -23.92
CA SER A 163 -0.19 -35.21 -24.18
C SER A 163 1.22 -35.17 -24.73
N VAL A 164 1.89 -36.29 -24.67
CA VAL A 164 3.20 -36.47 -25.29
C VAL A 164 2.98 -36.71 -26.79
N ILE A 165 3.73 -36.00 -27.61
CA ILE A 165 3.76 -36.19 -29.05
C ILE A 165 4.91 -37.17 -29.35
N VAL A 166 4.60 -38.27 -29.98
CA VAL A 166 5.58 -39.29 -30.43
C VAL A 166 5.51 -39.43 -31.93
N CYS A 167 6.59 -39.88 -32.56
CA CYS A 167 6.53 -40.32 -33.97
C CYS A 167 5.59 -41.51 -34.06
N GLY A 168 4.69 -41.49 -35.05
CA GLY A 168 3.78 -42.60 -35.34
C GLY A 168 4.51 -43.83 -35.80
N PRO A 169 3.82 -44.98 -35.81
CA PRO A 169 4.37 -46.21 -36.36
C PRO A 169 4.64 -46.09 -37.85
#